data_eed0dfd5a716154b8aa5f9860f40b787
#
_entry.id   eed0dfd5a716154b8aa5f9860f40b787
#
_cell.length_a   1.000
_cell.length_b   1.000
_cell.length_c   1.000
_cell.angle_alpha   90.00
_cell.angle_beta   90.00
_cell.angle_gamma   90.00
#
_symmetry.space_group_name_H-M   'P 1'
#
loop_
_entity.id
_entity.type
_entity.pdbx_description
1 polymer ?
#
loop_
_entity_poly.entity_id
_entity_poly.type
_entity_poly.pdbx_seq_one_letter_code
_entity_poly.pdbx_strand_id
1 'polypeptide(L)'
;MSDPLCVVCEKRPTPDGYACTGCAGRAIGKLVTIIDLAPDARLVAAGLVRRGNGFGSNKPGSRPPLNDSATDVMDEIQNTLTTLARDIAEARGREVPHSLRADPIVVAARWLAGQVEWLRHAVDGAEPRAVRAFDEIAVCAGRLRGIVNGPGEQKYLGPCGAVLAATAEPCPDGCSCAAGPR
;
A
#
# COMPACT_ATOMS: atom_id res chain seq x y z
N MET A 1 17.35 28.16 20.48
CA MET A 1 16.37 28.00 19.37
C MET A 1 16.09 26.52 19.26
N SER A 2 14.82 26.11 19.33
CA SER A 2 14.47 24.69 19.23
C SER A 2 14.54 24.26 17.76
N ASP A 3 15.11 23.07 17.49
CA ASP A 3 15.13 22.53 16.14
C ASP A 3 13.69 22.31 15.61
N PRO A 4 13.46 22.55 14.31
CA PRO A 4 12.15 22.30 13.73
C PRO A 4 11.78 20.82 13.80
N LEU A 5 10.49 20.55 14.04
CA LEU A 5 9.99 19.17 14.08
C LEU A 5 9.74 18.63 12.66
N CYS A 6 9.85 17.32 12.52
CA CYS A 6 9.56 16.60 11.28
C CYS A 6 8.09 16.82 10.87
N VAL A 7 7.85 17.35 9.69
CA VAL A 7 6.51 17.62 9.15
C VAL A 7 5.66 16.36 8.91
N VAL A 8 6.30 15.16 8.84
CA VAL A 8 5.60 13.89 8.61
C VAL A 8 5.17 13.20 9.89
N CYS A 9 5.96 13.25 10.96
CA CYS A 9 5.62 12.56 12.21
C CYS A 9 5.44 13.50 13.40
N GLU A 10 5.81 14.79 13.28
CA GLU A 10 5.69 15.84 14.29
C GLU A 10 6.36 15.51 15.67
N LYS A 11 7.22 14.48 15.68
CA LYS A 11 7.79 13.95 16.92
C LYS A 11 9.30 14.10 17.03
N ARG A 12 10.01 14.13 15.90
CA ARG A 12 11.49 14.11 15.89
C ARG A 12 12.01 15.43 15.35
N PRO A 13 13.05 15.99 15.96
CA PRO A 13 13.72 17.16 15.41
C PRO A 13 14.36 16.84 14.06
N THR A 14 14.39 17.81 13.17
CA THR A 14 14.99 17.72 11.82
C THR A 14 15.85 18.93 11.57
N PRO A 15 17.11 18.95 12.06
CA PRO A 15 18.00 20.08 11.83
C PRO A 15 18.29 20.31 10.34
N ASP A 16 18.28 19.24 9.55
CA ASP A 16 18.71 19.22 8.14
C ASP A 16 17.56 18.84 7.19
N GLY A 17 16.40 19.47 7.30
CA GLY A 17 15.32 19.19 6.35
C GLY A 17 13.93 19.22 6.95
N TYR A 18 12.93 18.79 6.15
CA TYR A 18 11.53 18.79 6.56
C TYR A 18 11.09 17.45 7.14
N ALA A 19 11.67 16.33 6.67
CA ALA A 19 11.35 14.99 7.15
C ALA A 19 12.54 14.33 7.83
N CYS A 20 12.30 13.66 8.98
CA CYS A 20 13.35 12.96 9.70
C CYS A 20 13.79 11.65 8.99
N THR A 21 15.01 11.19 9.27
CA THR A 21 15.56 9.95 8.72
C THR A 21 14.69 8.73 9.00
N GLY A 22 14.01 8.68 10.15
CA GLY A 22 13.08 7.61 10.47
C GLY A 22 11.84 7.57 9.58
N CYS A 23 11.31 8.74 9.15
CA CYS A 23 10.21 8.80 8.19
C CYS A 23 10.67 8.40 6.80
N ALA A 24 11.85 8.86 6.37
CA ALA A 24 12.48 8.45 5.13
C ALA A 24 12.73 6.93 5.07
N GLY A 25 13.28 6.35 6.13
CA GLY A 25 13.49 4.91 6.22
C GLY A 25 12.18 4.11 6.14
N ARG A 26 11.09 4.61 6.75
CA ARG A 26 9.76 3.99 6.59
C ARG A 26 9.24 4.08 5.15
N ALA A 27 9.43 5.21 4.48
CA ALA A 27 9.03 5.37 3.08
C ALA A 27 9.80 4.38 2.18
N ILE A 28 11.11 4.23 2.36
CA ILE A 28 11.92 3.22 1.65
C ILE A 28 11.39 1.81 1.93
N GLY A 29 11.12 1.46 3.19
CA GLY A 29 10.57 0.14 3.54
C GLY A 29 9.21 -0.13 2.90
N LYS A 30 8.36 0.91 2.72
CA LYS A 30 7.10 0.78 1.98
C LYS A 30 7.32 0.58 0.48
N LEU A 31 8.28 1.29 -0.12
CA LEU A 31 8.64 1.10 -1.53
C LEU A 31 9.21 -0.30 -1.79
N VAL A 32 10.04 -0.83 -0.89
CA VAL A 32 10.50 -2.24 -0.96
C VAL A 32 9.29 -3.18 -0.89
N THR A 33 8.36 -2.97 0.03
CA THR A 33 7.12 -3.76 0.12
C THR A 33 6.33 -3.72 -1.20
N ILE A 34 6.23 -2.55 -1.86
CA ILE A 34 5.55 -2.42 -3.15
C ILE A 34 6.27 -3.26 -4.22
N ILE A 35 7.59 -3.18 -4.29
CA ILE A 35 8.40 -3.94 -5.25
C ILE A 35 8.20 -5.44 -5.09
N ASP A 36 8.18 -5.92 -3.85
CA ASP A 36 8.06 -7.34 -3.53
C ASP A 36 6.65 -7.88 -3.79
N LEU A 37 5.60 -7.09 -3.47
CA LEU A 37 4.22 -7.55 -3.56
C LEU A 37 3.56 -7.32 -4.93
N ALA A 38 4.08 -6.43 -5.77
CA ALA A 38 3.46 -6.10 -7.05
C ALA A 38 3.29 -7.33 -7.98
N PRO A 39 4.28 -8.25 -8.12
CA PRO A 39 4.10 -9.46 -8.92
C PRO A 39 2.97 -10.35 -8.42
N ASP A 40 2.89 -10.59 -7.11
CA ASP A 40 1.86 -11.44 -6.51
C ASP A 40 0.48 -10.80 -6.64
N ALA A 41 0.38 -9.48 -6.45
CA ALA A 41 -0.86 -8.74 -6.63
C ALA A 41 -1.39 -8.84 -8.06
N ARG A 42 -0.50 -8.83 -9.09
CA ARG A 42 -0.90 -9.07 -10.47
C ARG A 42 -1.44 -10.47 -10.71
N LEU A 43 -0.85 -11.49 -10.09
CA LEU A 43 -1.39 -12.86 -10.17
C LEU A 43 -2.78 -12.96 -9.54
N VAL A 44 -3.01 -12.26 -8.43
CA VAL A 44 -4.34 -12.18 -7.79
C VAL A 44 -5.34 -11.44 -8.68
N ALA A 45 -4.95 -10.30 -9.26
CA ALA A 45 -5.81 -9.52 -10.16
C ALA A 45 -6.16 -10.33 -11.43
N ALA A 46 -5.20 -11.08 -11.97
CA ALA A 46 -5.42 -11.97 -13.11
C ALA A 46 -6.25 -13.23 -12.77
N GLY A 47 -6.67 -13.40 -11.51
CA GLY A 47 -7.41 -14.59 -11.06
C GLY A 47 -6.59 -15.89 -11.06
N LEU A 48 -5.26 -15.79 -11.18
CA LEU A 48 -4.38 -16.95 -11.25
C LEU A 48 -4.06 -17.54 -9.87
N VAL A 49 -4.17 -16.72 -8.82
CA VAL A 49 -4.03 -17.13 -7.42
C VAL A 49 -5.37 -16.95 -6.74
N ARG A 50 -5.93 -18.05 -6.21
CA ARG A 50 -7.13 -18.01 -5.38
C ARG A 50 -6.72 -17.75 -3.95
N ARG A 51 -7.30 -16.72 -3.36
CA ARG A 51 -7.23 -16.52 -1.92
C ARG A 51 -8.08 -17.56 -1.22
N GLY A 52 -7.49 -18.17 -0.18
CA GLY A 52 -7.98 -19.26 0.61
C GLY A 52 -9.48 -19.36 0.84
N ASN A 53 -9.91 -20.61 1.05
CA ASN A 53 -11.21 -21.07 1.60
C ASN A 53 -12.51 -20.76 0.85
N GLY A 54 -12.47 -20.31 -0.39
CA GLY A 54 -13.66 -20.31 -1.23
C GLY A 54 -13.93 -21.72 -1.77
N PHE A 55 -14.89 -22.44 -1.21
CA PHE A 55 -15.55 -23.58 -1.84
C PHE A 55 -16.30 -23.10 -3.10
N GLY A 56 -15.56 -22.65 -4.10
CA GLY A 56 -16.09 -22.36 -5.42
C GLY A 56 -15.87 -23.59 -6.29
N SER A 57 -16.91 -24.35 -6.53
CA SER A 57 -16.94 -25.39 -7.54
C SER A 57 -16.70 -24.77 -8.90
N ASN A 58 -15.45 -24.72 -9.35
CA ASN A 58 -15.18 -24.44 -10.76
C ASN A 58 -15.39 -25.74 -11.53
N LYS A 59 -16.34 -25.71 -12.47
CA LYS A 59 -16.41 -26.73 -13.53
C LYS A 59 -15.04 -26.75 -14.24
N PRO A 60 -14.46 -27.93 -14.47
CA PRO A 60 -13.24 -28.05 -15.27
C PRO A 60 -13.42 -27.32 -16.60
N GLY A 61 -12.52 -26.41 -16.95
CA GLY A 61 -12.53 -25.70 -18.24
C GLY A 61 -13.06 -24.26 -18.20
N SER A 62 -13.63 -23.75 -17.10
CA SER A 62 -13.97 -22.33 -17.02
C SER A 62 -12.72 -21.49 -16.68
N ARG A 63 -12.49 -20.43 -17.45
CA ARG A 63 -11.45 -19.45 -17.17
C ARG A 63 -11.75 -18.81 -15.80
N PRO A 64 -10.77 -18.72 -14.88
CA PRO A 64 -11.02 -18.05 -13.62
C PRO A 64 -11.48 -16.61 -13.91
N PRO A 65 -12.54 -16.12 -13.25
CA PRO A 65 -12.98 -14.75 -13.43
C PRO A 65 -11.86 -13.81 -12.99
N LEU A 66 -11.60 -12.76 -13.79
CA LEU A 66 -10.75 -11.65 -13.39
C LEU A 66 -11.27 -11.11 -12.05
N ASN A 67 -10.35 -10.71 -11.21
CA ASN A 67 -10.70 -9.98 -10.00
C ASN A 67 -10.74 -8.48 -10.31
N ASP A 68 -11.86 -8.01 -10.85
CA ASP A 68 -12.04 -6.63 -11.30
C ASP A 68 -11.66 -5.62 -10.21
N SER A 69 -12.08 -5.86 -8.97
CA SER A 69 -11.72 -5.00 -7.84
C SER A 69 -10.21 -4.94 -7.59
N ALA A 70 -9.49 -6.05 -7.72
CA ALA A 70 -8.03 -6.05 -7.58
C ALA A 70 -7.35 -5.37 -8.76
N THR A 71 -7.91 -5.51 -9.96
CA THR A 71 -7.42 -4.84 -11.17
C THR A 71 -7.54 -3.33 -11.05
N ASP A 72 -8.71 -2.83 -10.65
CA ASP A 72 -8.95 -1.40 -10.43
C ASP A 72 -7.98 -0.80 -9.41
N VAL A 73 -7.75 -1.51 -8.31
CA VAL A 73 -6.80 -1.07 -7.28
C VAL A 73 -5.36 -1.08 -7.82
N MET A 74 -4.98 -2.06 -8.65
CA MET A 74 -3.65 -2.10 -9.27
C MET A 74 -3.43 -0.93 -10.23
N ASP A 75 -4.45 -0.58 -11.02
CA ASP A 75 -4.40 0.55 -11.95
C ASP A 75 -4.30 1.88 -11.19
N GLU A 76 -5.03 2.03 -10.10
CA GLU A 76 -4.93 3.21 -9.25
C GLU A 76 -3.53 3.36 -8.61
N ILE A 77 -2.97 2.27 -8.10
CA ILE A 77 -1.60 2.25 -7.56
C ILE A 77 -0.59 2.63 -8.64
N GLN A 78 -0.73 2.04 -9.83
CA GLN A 78 0.14 2.36 -10.96
C GLN A 78 0.07 3.84 -11.31
N ASN A 79 -1.13 4.40 -11.45
CA ASN A 79 -1.35 5.81 -11.75
C ASN A 79 -0.75 6.71 -10.67
N THR A 80 -0.98 6.41 -9.39
CA THR A 80 -0.43 7.19 -8.27
C THR A 80 1.10 7.21 -8.30
N LEU A 81 1.75 6.04 -8.37
CA LEU A 81 3.21 5.97 -8.32
C LEU A 81 3.89 6.54 -9.57
N THR A 82 3.30 6.35 -10.75
CA THR A 82 3.86 6.90 -11.99
C THR A 82 3.68 8.42 -12.07
N THR A 83 2.57 8.95 -11.57
CA THR A 83 2.33 10.40 -11.47
C THR A 83 3.31 11.02 -10.47
N LEU A 84 3.43 10.46 -9.27
CA LEU A 84 4.38 10.92 -8.26
C LEU A 84 5.83 10.89 -8.80
N ALA A 85 6.21 9.82 -9.50
CA ALA A 85 7.55 9.74 -10.10
C ALA A 85 7.76 10.82 -11.16
N ARG A 86 6.75 11.12 -11.98
CA ARG A 86 6.82 12.17 -13.00
C ARG A 86 6.94 13.55 -12.36
N ASP A 87 6.11 13.87 -11.38
CA ASP A 87 6.13 15.15 -10.66
C ASP A 87 7.51 15.44 -10.04
N ILE A 88 8.11 14.39 -9.43
CA ILE A 88 9.45 14.51 -8.85
C ILE A 88 10.51 14.63 -9.95
N ALA A 89 10.37 13.92 -11.05
CA ALA A 89 11.31 13.97 -12.17
C ALA A 89 11.33 15.38 -12.80
N GLU A 90 10.16 15.97 -13.02
CA GLU A 90 10.02 17.35 -13.52
C GLU A 90 10.66 18.35 -12.55
N ALA A 91 10.38 18.24 -11.26
CA ALA A 91 10.96 19.12 -10.26
C ALA A 91 12.49 19.03 -10.16
N ARG A 92 13.07 17.89 -10.56
CA ARG A 92 14.52 17.64 -10.55
C ARG A 92 15.21 17.84 -11.92
N GLY A 93 14.44 18.09 -12.97
CA GLY A 93 14.98 18.07 -14.34
C GLY A 93 15.58 16.71 -14.71
N ARG A 94 14.97 15.60 -14.27
CA ARG A 94 15.40 14.23 -14.53
C ARG A 94 14.32 13.46 -15.28
N GLU A 95 14.71 12.36 -15.91
CA GLU A 95 13.77 11.44 -16.54
C GLU A 95 13.51 10.23 -15.63
N VAL A 96 12.27 9.74 -15.66
CA VAL A 96 11.91 8.45 -15.06
C VAL A 96 12.32 7.37 -16.05
N PRO A 97 13.05 6.32 -15.64
CA PRO A 97 13.40 5.23 -16.53
C PRO A 97 12.14 4.57 -17.10
N HIS A 98 12.09 4.42 -18.42
CA HIS A 98 11.04 3.66 -19.09
C HIS A 98 11.53 2.25 -19.39
N SER A 99 10.72 1.25 -19.06
CA SER A 99 10.97 -0.12 -19.44
C SER A 99 9.71 -0.73 -20.03
N LEU A 100 9.78 -1.14 -21.29
CA LEU A 100 8.68 -1.85 -21.96
C LEU A 100 8.49 -3.30 -21.44
N ARG A 101 9.46 -3.83 -20.69
CA ARG A 101 9.49 -5.22 -20.22
C ARG A 101 9.26 -5.36 -18.72
N ALA A 102 9.43 -4.30 -17.96
CA ALA A 102 9.27 -4.34 -16.51
C ALA A 102 7.91 -3.77 -16.09
N ASP A 103 7.39 -4.28 -14.96
CA ASP A 103 6.18 -3.76 -14.36
C ASP A 103 6.32 -2.27 -14.02
N PRO A 104 5.43 -1.39 -14.51
CA PRO A 104 5.51 0.05 -14.27
C PRO A 104 5.50 0.41 -12.78
N ILE A 105 4.77 -0.34 -11.94
CA ILE A 105 4.73 -0.15 -10.49
C ILE A 105 6.12 -0.36 -9.90
N VAL A 106 6.78 -1.46 -10.29
CA VAL A 106 8.12 -1.82 -9.79
C VAL A 106 9.16 -0.80 -10.26
N VAL A 107 9.08 -0.35 -11.52
CA VAL A 107 9.99 0.67 -12.07
C VAL A 107 9.85 1.99 -11.32
N ALA A 108 8.61 2.47 -11.16
CA ALA A 108 8.33 3.70 -10.44
C ALA A 108 8.79 3.62 -8.97
N ALA A 109 8.47 2.51 -8.28
CA ALA A 109 8.84 2.33 -6.87
C ALA A 109 10.37 2.29 -6.67
N ARG A 110 11.11 1.60 -7.55
CA ARG A 110 12.60 1.59 -7.50
C ARG A 110 13.19 2.96 -7.72
N TRP A 111 12.67 3.68 -8.71
CA TRP A 111 13.15 5.03 -8.99
C TRP A 111 12.85 5.97 -7.82
N LEU A 112 11.62 5.92 -7.27
CA LEU A 112 11.20 6.71 -6.11
C LEU A 112 12.06 6.43 -4.87
N ALA A 113 12.47 5.18 -4.64
CA ALA A 113 13.36 4.84 -3.53
C ALA A 113 14.68 5.63 -3.58
N GLY A 114 15.23 5.84 -4.77
CA GLY A 114 16.40 6.68 -4.98
C GLY A 114 16.15 8.19 -4.81
N GLN A 115 14.88 8.63 -4.71
CA GLN A 115 14.53 10.04 -4.56
C GLN A 115 14.15 10.42 -3.10
N VAL A 116 14.03 9.46 -2.20
CA VAL A 116 13.55 9.68 -0.82
C VAL A 116 14.43 10.68 -0.07
N GLU A 117 15.74 10.62 -0.25
CA GLU A 117 16.64 11.58 0.40
C GLU A 117 16.43 13.00 -0.12
N TRP A 118 16.24 13.18 -1.41
CA TRP A 118 15.91 14.48 -1.97
C TRP A 118 14.54 14.98 -1.45
N LEU A 119 13.53 14.11 -1.36
CA LEU A 119 12.21 14.45 -0.84
C LEU A 119 12.23 14.98 0.59
N ARG A 120 13.18 14.55 1.42
CA ARG A 120 13.33 15.07 2.78
C ARG A 120 13.57 16.58 2.84
N HIS A 121 14.15 17.14 1.79
CA HIS A 121 14.56 18.54 1.72
C HIS A 121 13.74 19.37 0.72
N ALA A 122 12.96 18.71 -0.12
CA ALA A 122 12.24 19.35 -1.21
C ALA A 122 10.95 20.04 -0.75
N VAL A 123 10.68 21.19 -1.35
CA VAL A 123 9.44 21.95 -1.19
C VAL A 123 8.73 22.11 -2.53
N ASP A 124 7.42 22.32 -2.47
CA ASP A 124 6.58 22.74 -3.58
C ASP A 124 5.87 24.02 -3.16
N GLY A 125 6.36 25.16 -3.65
CA GLY A 125 5.95 26.46 -3.09
C GLY A 125 6.28 26.54 -1.60
N ALA A 126 5.26 26.58 -0.73
CA ALA A 126 5.43 26.62 0.72
C ALA A 126 5.33 25.26 1.40
N GLU A 127 4.95 24.20 0.67
CA GLU A 127 4.66 22.89 1.24
C GLU A 127 5.81 21.90 1.06
N PRO A 128 6.25 21.20 2.13
CA PRO A 128 7.23 20.12 2.03
C PRO A 128 6.68 18.93 1.22
N ARG A 129 7.34 18.57 0.13
CA ARG A 129 6.93 17.45 -0.74
C ARG A 129 6.90 16.09 -0.03
N ALA A 130 7.68 15.93 1.05
CA ALA A 130 7.75 14.71 1.82
C ALA A 130 6.40 14.28 2.40
N VAL A 131 5.54 15.21 2.82
CA VAL A 131 4.25 14.89 3.45
C VAL A 131 3.38 14.09 2.48
N ARG A 132 3.08 14.69 1.33
CA ARG A 132 2.25 14.07 0.31
C ARG A 132 2.89 12.79 -0.24
N ALA A 133 4.17 12.84 -0.61
CA ALA A 133 4.84 11.69 -1.22
C ALA A 133 4.89 10.47 -0.30
N PHE A 134 5.21 10.65 1.00
CA PHE A 134 5.31 9.52 1.92
C PHE A 134 3.95 8.94 2.29
N ASP A 135 2.90 9.76 2.31
CA ASP A 135 1.52 9.30 2.52
C ASP A 135 1.03 8.47 1.32
N GLU A 136 1.16 8.98 0.10
CA GLU A 136 0.81 8.26 -1.13
C GLU A 136 1.53 6.90 -1.23
N ILE A 137 2.83 6.86 -0.94
CA ILE A 137 3.61 5.61 -0.91
C ILE A 137 3.05 4.65 0.17
N ALA A 138 2.70 5.15 1.35
CA ALA A 138 2.17 4.32 2.43
C ALA A 138 0.79 3.74 2.06
N VAL A 139 -0.09 4.53 1.45
CA VAL A 139 -1.40 4.11 0.95
C VAL A 139 -1.24 3.02 -0.10
N CYS A 140 -0.38 3.21 -1.11
CA CYS A 140 -0.11 2.21 -2.14
C CYS A 140 0.39 0.88 -1.55
N ALA A 141 1.33 0.92 -0.60
CA ALA A 141 1.84 -0.27 0.07
C ALA A 141 0.74 -0.99 0.89
N GLY A 142 -0.13 -0.24 1.55
CA GLY A 142 -1.28 -0.77 2.29
C GLY A 142 -2.27 -1.48 1.38
N ARG A 143 -2.62 -0.87 0.26
CA ARG A 143 -3.55 -1.43 -0.74
C ARG A 143 -2.99 -2.71 -1.39
N LEU A 144 -1.70 -2.74 -1.75
CA LEU A 144 -1.05 -3.95 -2.27
C LEU A 144 -1.09 -5.10 -1.25
N ARG A 145 -0.82 -4.82 0.03
CA ARG A 145 -0.99 -5.82 1.08
C ARG A 145 -2.44 -6.32 1.16
N GLY A 146 -3.41 -5.42 1.06
CA GLY A 146 -4.82 -5.77 0.98
C GLY A 146 -5.13 -6.69 -0.21
N ILE A 147 -4.53 -6.46 -1.38
CA ILE A 147 -4.65 -7.34 -2.55
C ILE A 147 -4.01 -8.71 -2.27
N VAL A 148 -2.82 -8.81 -1.78
CA VAL A 148 -2.08 -10.08 -1.61
C VAL A 148 -2.60 -10.88 -0.41
N ASN A 149 -2.77 -10.24 0.74
CA ASN A 149 -3.16 -10.95 1.98
C ASN A 149 -4.66 -11.13 2.14
N GLY A 150 -5.48 -10.45 1.35
CA GLY A 150 -6.94 -10.43 1.51
C GLY A 150 -7.39 -9.49 2.65
N PRO A 151 -8.69 -9.31 2.83
CA PRO A 151 -9.21 -8.84 4.08
C PRO A 151 -8.74 -9.82 5.14
N GLY A 152 -8.09 -9.32 6.21
CA GLY A 152 -7.66 -10.16 7.34
C GLY A 152 -8.81 -11.10 7.72
N GLU A 153 -8.50 -12.27 8.27
CA GLU A 153 -9.50 -13.30 8.57
C GLU A 153 -10.74 -12.70 9.26
N GLN A 154 -11.73 -12.38 8.44
CA GLN A 154 -13.05 -12.01 8.94
C GLN A 154 -13.77 -13.32 9.25
N LYS A 155 -13.78 -13.68 10.51
CA LYS A 155 -14.52 -14.84 10.96
C LYS A 155 -15.98 -14.45 11.05
N TYR A 156 -16.82 -15.00 10.16
CA TYR A 156 -18.26 -14.87 10.31
C TYR A 156 -18.70 -15.63 11.57
N LEU A 157 -19.18 -14.91 12.55
CA LEU A 157 -19.57 -15.47 13.84
C LEU A 157 -21.08 -15.71 14.00
N GLY A 158 -21.80 -15.83 12.89
CA GLY A 158 -23.22 -16.21 12.94
C GLY A 158 -24.19 -15.04 12.75
N PRO A 159 -25.48 -15.23 13.11
CA PRO A 159 -26.57 -14.36 12.70
C PRO A 159 -26.60 -12.93 13.31
N CYS A 160 -25.68 -12.58 14.21
CA CYS A 160 -25.64 -11.22 14.77
C CYS A 160 -25.08 -10.17 13.80
N GLY A 161 -24.64 -10.58 12.60
CA GLY A 161 -24.14 -9.66 11.57
C GLY A 161 -22.84 -8.91 11.92
N ALA A 162 -22.28 -9.16 13.09
CA ALA A 162 -21.02 -8.54 13.49
C ALA A 162 -19.83 -9.29 12.88
N VAL A 163 -19.03 -8.59 12.12
CA VAL A 163 -17.72 -9.06 11.67
C VAL A 163 -16.72 -8.75 12.79
N LEU A 164 -16.34 -9.75 13.55
CA LEU A 164 -15.29 -9.58 14.57
C LEU A 164 -13.93 -9.82 13.89
N ALA A 165 -13.04 -8.84 13.98
CA ALA A 165 -11.61 -9.10 13.77
C ALA A 165 -11.16 -10.15 14.80
N ALA A 166 -10.18 -10.99 14.43
CA ALA A 166 -9.73 -12.15 15.23
C ALA A 166 -9.13 -11.83 16.62
N THR A 167 -9.27 -10.61 17.11
CA THR A 167 -8.95 -10.22 18.48
C THR A 167 -10.19 -10.44 19.34
N ALA A 168 -10.07 -11.32 20.31
CA ALA A 168 -11.11 -11.84 21.19
C ALA A 168 -11.73 -10.76 22.12
N GLU A 169 -12.35 -9.73 21.55
CA GLU A 169 -13.20 -8.84 22.32
C GLU A 169 -14.65 -9.35 22.31
N PRO A 170 -15.32 -9.43 23.48
CA PRO A 170 -16.70 -9.86 23.55
C PRO A 170 -17.62 -8.90 22.77
N CYS A 171 -18.64 -9.47 22.12
CA CYS A 171 -19.64 -8.70 21.38
C CYS A 171 -20.26 -7.63 22.30
N PRO A 172 -20.28 -6.34 21.92
CA PRO A 172 -20.78 -5.26 22.77
C PRO A 172 -22.28 -5.39 23.13
N ASP A 173 -23.04 -6.16 22.36
CA ASP A 173 -24.49 -6.33 22.55
C ASP A 173 -24.88 -7.56 23.39
N GLY A 174 -23.94 -8.18 24.10
CA GLY A 174 -24.20 -9.28 25.01
C GLY A 174 -24.82 -10.53 24.38
N CYS A 175 -24.72 -10.71 23.06
CA CYS A 175 -25.18 -11.91 22.40
C CYS A 175 -24.27 -13.08 22.78
N SER A 176 -24.84 -14.25 23.04
CA SER A 176 -24.11 -15.47 23.43
C SER A 176 -23.38 -16.13 22.24
N CYS A 177 -22.67 -15.34 21.43
CA CYS A 177 -21.89 -15.82 20.30
C CYS A 177 -20.62 -16.61 20.71
N ALA A 178 -20.42 -16.85 21.99
CA ALA A 178 -19.28 -17.59 22.56
C ALA A 178 -19.40 -19.12 22.44
N ALA A 179 -20.49 -19.64 21.90
CA ALA A 179 -20.63 -21.07 21.67
C ALA A 179 -20.04 -21.43 20.30
N GLY A 180 -18.76 -21.80 20.28
CA GLY A 180 -18.12 -22.38 19.12
C GLY A 180 -18.85 -23.58 18.54
N PRO A 181 -18.58 -23.98 17.29
CA PRO A 181 -19.24 -25.09 16.63
C PRO A 181 -18.93 -26.38 17.38
N ARG A 182 -19.98 -27.14 17.67
CA ARG A 182 -19.88 -28.57 18.10
C ARG A 182 -19.50 -29.40 16.88
#